data_151068f1c9cec145ace2dc45846c28e4
#
_entry.id   151068f1c9cec145ace2dc45846c28e4
#
_cell.length_a   1.000
_cell.length_b   1.000
_cell.length_c   1.000
_cell.angle_alpha   90.00
_cell.angle_beta   90.00
_cell.angle_gamma   90.00
#
_symmetry.space_group_name_H-M   'P 1'
#
loop_
_entity.id
_entity.type
_entity.pdbx_description
1 polymer ?
#
loop_
_entity_poly.entity_id
_entity_poly.type
_entity_poly.pdbx_seq_one_letter_code
_entity_poly.pdbx_strand_id
1 'polypeptide(L)'
;MKNIEVSKIVEPVTASDGAGVKLKRSIGTHLIDYHDPFLMLDEFGSENKDDYIGGFPPHPHRGIETVTYMLCGEFEHEDSTGAKGRMSAGDVQWMKTGGGIIHSEMPAMTEGKLHGFQLWINMPAKYKMNKPEYIYIDAKEMQIHKDDDKKIKVIAGKFGEAEGPVKGHNVEPIYFDVELEKNKEFNFDLPSTHNSLIYLIEEKLKWESKITILLKILL
;
A
#
# COMPACT_ATOMS: atom_id res chain seq x y z
N MET A 1 -6.85 -27.28 -6.09
CA MET A 1 -6.25 -25.93 -5.95
C MET A 1 -4.84 -25.98 -6.52
N LYS A 2 -4.43 -25.01 -7.33
CA LYS A 2 -3.01 -24.88 -7.72
C LYS A 2 -2.34 -24.05 -6.64
N ASN A 3 -1.20 -24.53 -6.13
CA ASN A 3 -0.36 -23.68 -5.28
C ASN A 3 0.21 -22.54 -6.14
N ILE A 4 0.23 -21.34 -5.60
CA ILE A 4 0.91 -20.20 -6.23
C ILE A 4 2.40 -20.37 -5.93
N GLU A 5 3.22 -20.23 -6.96
CA GLU A 5 4.67 -20.24 -6.83
C GLU A 5 5.21 -18.82 -6.92
N VAL A 6 6.29 -18.52 -6.18
CA VAL A 6 7.00 -17.26 -6.36
C VAL A 6 7.64 -17.24 -7.73
N SER A 7 7.16 -16.36 -8.58
CA SER A 7 7.68 -16.21 -9.94
C SER A 7 8.95 -15.34 -9.97
N LYS A 8 9.08 -14.39 -9.04
CA LYS A 8 10.20 -13.46 -8.99
C LYS A 8 10.39 -12.90 -7.58
N ILE A 9 11.63 -12.78 -7.15
CA ILE A 9 12.04 -12.04 -5.95
C ILE A 9 12.91 -10.88 -6.41
N VAL A 10 12.64 -9.69 -5.92
CA VAL A 10 13.42 -8.48 -6.22
C VAL A 10 13.75 -7.72 -4.95
N GLU A 11 14.94 -7.15 -4.91
CA GLU A 11 15.30 -6.16 -3.91
C GLU A 11 14.82 -4.77 -4.38
N PRO A 12 14.19 -3.97 -3.50
CA PRO A 12 13.78 -2.62 -3.85
C PRO A 12 14.97 -1.74 -4.25
N VAL A 13 14.76 -0.89 -5.25
CA VAL A 13 15.76 0.06 -5.72
C VAL A 13 15.65 1.37 -4.95
N THR A 14 16.77 1.86 -4.41
CA THR A 14 16.80 3.20 -3.80
C THR A 14 16.47 4.26 -4.86
N ALA A 15 15.52 5.11 -4.55
CA ALA A 15 15.04 6.18 -5.41
C ALA A 15 14.74 7.45 -4.60
N SER A 16 14.41 8.52 -5.28
CA SER A 16 13.92 9.77 -4.69
C SER A 16 12.77 10.28 -5.53
N ASP A 17 11.72 10.78 -4.88
CA ASP A 17 10.54 11.34 -5.54
C ASP A 17 10.04 12.59 -4.80
N GLY A 18 9.00 13.25 -5.34
CA GLY A 18 8.50 14.50 -4.76
C GLY A 18 9.59 15.58 -4.68
N ALA A 19 9.67 16.29 -3.57
CA ALA A 19 10.70 17.29 -3.30
C ALA A 19 11.92 16.70 -2.57
N GLY A 20 12.39 15.53 -3.03
CA GLY A 20 13.60 14.88 -2.51
C GLY A 20 13.33 13.82 -1.44
N VAL A 21 12.10 13.32 -1.34
CA VAL A 21 11.79 12.20 -0.43
C VAL A 21 12.55 10.95 -0.85
N LYS A 22 13.35 10.40 0.06
CA LYS A 22 14.05 9.14 -0.15
C LYS A 22 13.11 7.96 0.03
N LEU A 23 13.17 7.02 -0.87
CA LEU A 23 12.29 5.84 -0.87
C LEU A 23 12.99 4.63 -1.48
N LYS A 24 12.34 3.47 -1.32
CA LYS A 24 12.71 2.21 -1.94
C LYS A 24 11.57 1.80 -2.86
N ARG A 25 11.84 1.75 -4.17
CA ARG A 25 10.86 1.40 -5.20
C ARG A 25 10.99 -0.06 -5.62
N SER A 26 9.91 -0.82 -5.54
CA SER A 26 9.86 -2.24 -5.91
C SER A 26 9.22 -2.48 -7.27
N ILE A 27 8.13 -1.78 -7.59
CA ILE A 27 7.43 -1.79 -8.88
C ILE A 27 7.54 -0.40 -9.49
N GLY A 28 7.61 -0.28 -10.80
CA GLY A 28 7.93 0.95 -11.50
C GLY A 28 9.45 1.13 -11.65
N THR A 29 10.19 0.03 -11.78
CA THR A 29 11.66 0.00 -11.91
C THR A 29 12.08 -0.78 -13.15
N HIS A 30 13.36 -0.70 -13.52
CA HIS A 30 13.93 -1.56 -14.56
C HIS A 30 13.89 -3.07 -14.21
N LEU A 31 13.70 -3.44 -12.95
CA LEU A 31 13.56 -4.83 -12.50
C LEU A 31 12.14 -5.33 -12.67
N ILE A 32 11.15 -4.51 -12.32
CA ILE A 32 9.72 -4.74 -12.54
C ILE A 32 9.10 -3.43 -12.98
N ASP A 33 8.83 -3.30 -14.29
CA ASP A 33 8.21 -2.12 -14.87
C ASP A 33 6.78 -1.94 -14.33
N TYR A 34 6.00 -3.00 -14.39
CA TYR A 34 4.68 -3.08 -13.74
C TYR A 34 4.32 -4.55 -13.45
N HIS A 35 3.35 -4.76 -12.57
CA HIS A 35 2.75 -6.07 -12.28
C HIS A 35 1.23 -5.89 -12.20
N ASP A 36 0.56 -5.94 -13.34
CA ASP A 36 -0.86 -5.57 -13.47
C ASP A 36 -1.75 -6.18 -12.38
N PRO A 37 -2.57 -5.40 -11.67
CA PRO A 37 -2.84 -3.98 -11.88
C PRO A 37 -1.87 -3.01 -11.16
N PHE A 38 -0.81 -3.50 -10.53
CA PHE A 38 0.14 -2.68 -9.76
C PHE A 38 1.14 -1.99 -10.69
N LEU A 39 1.15 -0.64 -10.64
CA LEU A 39 1.99 0.20 -11.48
C LEU A 39 3.22 0.71 -10.74
N MET A 40 3.12 0.91 -9.43
CA MET A 40 4.21 1.39 -8.60
C MET A 40 4.01 0.93 -7.16
N LEU A 41 5.10 0.57 -6.51
CA LEU A 41 5.14 0.34 -5.07
C LEU A 41 6.40 0.96 -4.50
N ASP A 42 6.21 1.95 -3.63
CA ASP A 42 7.26 2.64 -2.89
C ASP A 42 7.12 2.43 -1.38
N GLU A 43 8.22 2.13 -0.72
CA GLU A 43 8.40 2.29 0.71
C GLU A 43 9.16 3.58 0.96
N PHE A 44 8.56 4.52 1.67
CA PHE A 44 9.26 5.70 2.18
C PHE A 44 9.44 5.56 3.70
N GLY A 45 10.63 5.88 4.20
CA GLY A 45 10.88 5.74 5.62
C GLY A 45 12.27 6.23 6.02
N SER A 46 12.30 7.15 6.99
CA SER A 46 13.54 7.65 7.59
C SER A 46 13.29 8.24 8.97
N GLU A 47 14.30 8.19 9.82
CA GLU A 47 14.37 8.96 11.07
C GLU A 47 15.03 10.34 10.86
N ASN A 48 15.70 10.53 9.71
CA ASN A 48 16.29 11.80 9.33
C ASN A 48 15.26 12.63 8.57
N LYS A 49 14.84 13.76 9.14
CA LYS A 49 13.85 14.66 8.54
C LYS A 49 14.22 15.16 7.15
N ASP A 50 15.51 15.34 6.87
CA ASP A 50 15.97 15.85 5.57
C ASP A 50 15.69 14.86 4.43
N ASP A 51 15.38 13.60 4.74
CA ASP A 51 15.03 12.58 3.78
C ASP A 51 13.54 12.61 3.39
N TYR A 52 12.69 13.33 4.14
CA TYR A 52 11.24 13.32 3.89
C TYR A 52 10.55 14.68 3.98
N ILE A 53 11.17 15.70 4.62
CA ILE A 53 10.49 16.97 4.95
C ILE A 53 9.99 17.73 3.72
N GLY A 54 10.61 17.53 2.55
CA GLY A 54 10.17 18.12 1.29
C GLY A 54 8.80 17.64 0.84
N GLY A 55 8.39 16.45 1.26
CA GLY A 55 7.12 15.86 0.92
C GLY A 55 6.88 15.71 -0.57
N PHE A 56 5.60 15.62 -0.92
CA PHE A 56 5.13 15.56 -2.31
C PHE A 56 4.28 16.80 -2.60
N PRO A 57 4.89 17.91 -3.08
CA PRO A 57 4.17 19.13 -3.44
C PRO A 57 3.10 18.89 -4.51
N PRO A 58 2.24 19.87 -4.83
CA PRO A 58 1.14 19.69 -5.76
C PRO A 58 1.58 19.05 -7.08
N HIS A 59 1.00 17.88 -7.37
CA HIS A 59 1.27 17.09 -8.58
C HIS A 59 -0.01 16.37 -9.06
N PRO A 60 -0.13 16.05 -10.36
CA PRO A 60 -1.33 15.46 -10.92
C PRO A 60 -1.27 13.94 -10.99
N HIS A 61 -2.46 13.30 -10.84
CA HIS A 61 -2.68 11.90 -11.21
C HIS A 61 -3.91 11.76 -12.08
N ARG A 62 -3.93 10.75 -12.94
CA ARG A 62 -5.06 10.43 -13.80
C ARG A 62 -5.12 8.94 -14.14
N GLY A 63 -6.32 8.36 -14.05
CA GLY A 63 -6.61 7.00 -14.51
C GLY A 63 -5.98 5.89 -13.69
N ILE A 64 -5.57 6.18 -12.46
CA ILE A 64 -5.03 5.23 -11.48
C ILE A 64 -5.73 5.38 -10.15
N GLU A 65 -5.55 4.43 -9.27
CA GLU A 65 -5.83 4.58 -7.85
C GLU A 65 -4.50 4.68 -7.11
N THR A 66 -4.40 5.59 -6.14
CA THR A 66 -3.23 5.71 -5.26
C THR A 66 -3.62 5.33 -3.85
N VAL A 67 -2.78 4.56 -3.18
CA VAL A 67 -3.01 4.10 -1.81
C VAL A 67 -1.79 4.45 -0.98
N THR A 68 -1.98 5.31 0.02
CA THR A 68 -0.97 5.63 1.02
C THR A 68 -1.32 4.89 2.31
N TYR A 69 -0.42 4.07 2.83
CA TYR A 69 -0.55 3.40 4.12
C TYR A 69 0.55 3.85 5.07
N MET A 70 0.17 4.46 6.19
CA MET A 70 1.11 4.97 7.18
C MET A 70 1.44 3.91 8.23
N LEU A 71 2.72 3.63 8.43
CA LEU A 71 3.20 2.79 9.53
C LEU A 71 3.67 3.63 10.73
N CYS A 72 4.22 4.82 10.46
CA CYS A 72 4.71 5.74 11.50
C CYS A 72 4.75 7.16 10.95
N GLY A 73 4.56 8.13 11.84
CA GLY A 73 4.54 9.55 11.48
C GLY A 73 3.20 10.01 10.97
N GLU A 74 3.17 11.19 10.37
CA GLU A 74 1.95 11.87 9.95
C GLU A 74 2.13 12.59 8.62
N PHE A 75 1.12 12.48 7.74
CA PHE A 75 0.99 13.23 6.49
C PHE A 75 -0.29 14.05 6.45
N GLU A 76 -0.23 15.21 5.81
CA GLU A 76 -1.39 15.99 5.41
C GLU A 76 -1.59 15.89 3.90
N HIS A 77 -2.84 15.63 3.51
CA HIS A 77 -3.31 15.62 2.13
C HIS A 77 -4.18 16.85 1.87
N GLU A 78 -3.99 17.44 0.70
CA GLU A 78 -4.90 18.43 0.13
C GLU A 78 -5.03 18.21 -1.38
N ASP A 79 -6.25 18.33 -1.92
CA ASP A 79 -6.49 18.11 -3.35
C ASP A 79 -7.39 19.13 -4.03
N SER A 80 -7.39 19.10 -5.36
CA SER A 80 -8.15 20.01 -6.23
C SER A 80 -9.67 19.83 -6.16
N THR A 81 -10.18 18.81 -5.49
CA THR A 81 -11.63 18.67 -5.20
C THR A 81 -12.03 19.40 -3.93
N GLY A 82 -11.06 19.89 -3.17
CA GLY A 82 -11.22 20.54 -1.87
C GLY A 82 -11.16 19.57 -0.69
N ALA A 83 -10.86 18.29 -0.92
CA ALA A 83 -10.65 17.36 0.17
C ALA A 83 -9.33 17.66 0.88
N LYS A 84 -9.35 17.53 2.21
CA LYS A 84 -8.20 17.64 3.09
C LYS A 84 -8.25 16.52 4.12
N GLY A 85 -7.10 15.99 4.48
CA GLY A 85 -6.99 14.94 5.48
C GLY A 85 -5.64 14.96 6.17
N ARG A 86 -5.62 14.46 7.39
CA ARG A 86 -4.38 14.18 8.12
C ARG A 86 -4.37 12.70 8.46
N MET A 87 -3.31 12.02 8.05
CA MET A 87 -3.08 10.61 8.30
C MET A 87 -2.06 10.45 9.40
N SER A 88 -2.32 9.53 10.30
CA SER A 88 -1.41 9.09 11.36
C SER A 88 -1.03 7.62 11.18
N ALA A 89 -0.20 7.11 12.08
CA ALA A 89 0.21 5.71 12.02
C ALA A 89 -0.99 4.74 12.05
N GLY A 90 -1.04 3.86 11.07
CA GLY A 90 -2.08 2.87 10.85
C GLY A 90 -3.20 3.30 9.92
N ASP A 91 -3.29 4.59 9.56
CA ASP A 91 -4.31 5.11 8.65
C ASP A 91 -3.98 4.78 7.19
N VAL A 92 -5.02 4.78 6.37
CA VAL A 92 -4.93 4.63 4.92
C VAL A 92 -5.65 5.76 4.23
N GLN A 93 -5.05 6.27 3.18
CA GLN A 93 -5.67 7.13 2.19
C GLN A 93 -5.79 6.35 0.89
N TRP A 94 -6.99 6.36 0.30
CA TRP A 94 -7.23 5.73 -0.99
C TRP A 94 -7.88 6.73 -1.94
N MET A 95 -7.19 7.06 -3.00
CA MET A 95 -7.66 8.05 -3.97
C MET A 95 -7.88 7.41 -5.32
N LYS A 96 -9.13 7.46 -5.84
CA LYS A 96 -9.48 7.11 -7.21
C LYS A 96 -9.32 8.39 -8.05
N THR A 97 -8.30 8.44 -8.89
CA THR A 97 -7.96 9.69 -9.59
C THR A 97 -8.83 9.98 -10.80
N GLY A 98 -9.46 8.95 -11.38
CA GLY A 98 -10.41 9.09 -12.48
C GLY A 98 -9.89 9.97 -13.61
N GLY A 99 -10.69 10.97 -14.02
CA GLY A 99 -10.36 11.90 -15.10
C GLY A 99 -9.25 12.90 -14.79
N GLY A 100 -8.81 12.97 -13.54
CA GLY A 100 -7.68 13.79 -13.09
C GLY A 100 -7.92 14.48 -11.76
N ILE A 101 -6.87 14.54 -10.95
CA ILE A 101 -6.81 15.24 -9.68
C ILE A 101 -5.39 15.78 -9.48
N ILE A 102 -5.29 16.95 -8.88
CA ILE A 102 -4.02 17.51 -8.40
C ILE A 102 -4.06 17.43 -6.88
N HIS A 103 -3.04 16.87 -6.28
CA HIS A 103 -2.95 16.77 -4.83
C HIS A 103 -1.52 17.02 -4.32
N SER A 104 -1.42 17.20 -3.02
CA SER A 104 -0.16 17.24 -2.29
C SER A 104 -0.24 16.35 -1.07
N GLU A 105 0.89 15.76 -0.70
CA GLU A 105 1.08 14.97 0.52
C GLU A 105 2.30 15.50 1.24
N MET A 106 2.08 16.20 2.36
CA MET A 106 3.14 16.89 3.09
C MET A 106 3.30 16.29 4.48
N PRO A 107 4.55 16.07 4.96
CA PRO A 107 4.75 15.66 6.33
C PRO A 107 4.09 16.64 7.30
N ALA A 108 3.25 16.14 8.21
CA ALA A 108 2.61 16.92 9.27
C ALA A 108 3.41 16.90 10.58
N MET A 109 4.70 16.65 10.45
CA MET A 109 5.67 16.54 11.55
C MET A 109 7.00 17.15 11.13
N THR A 110 7.78 17.62 12.10
CA THR A 110 9.08 18.26 11.86
C THR A 110 10.26 17.46 12.38
N GLU A 111 9.99 16.37 13.09
CA GLU A 111 10.99 15.45 13.66
C GLU A 111 10.37 14.07 13.90
N GLY A 112 11.20 13.08 14.12
CA GLY A 112 10.79 11.70 14.36
C GLY A 112 10.80 10.84 13.09
N LYS A 113 10.36 9.59 13.23
CA LYS A 113 10.32 8.62 12.13
C LYS A 113 9.08 8.83 11.29
N LEU A 114 9.27 9.00 9.98
CA LEU A 114 8.23 8.84 8.97
C LEU A 114 8.40 7.48 8.31
N HIS A 115 7.32 6.68 8.17
CA HIS A 115 7.37 5.40 7.49
C HIS A 115 6.00 5.04 6.92
N GLY A 116 5.96 4.63 5.67
CA GLY A 116 4.75 4.20 5.01
C GLY A 116 4.98 3.69 3.60
N PHE A 117 3.88 3.38 2.93
CA PHE A 117 3.86 2.85 1.57
C PHE A 117 2.99 3.70 0.67
N GLN A 118 3.41 3.81 -0.58
CA GLN A 118 2.62 4.34 -1.69
C GLN A 118 2.47 3.25 -2.74
N LEU A 119 1.24 2.85 -3.01
CA LEU A 119 0.89 1.87 -4.04
C LEU A 119 0.05 2.55 -5.13
N TRP A 120 0.40 2.32 -6.40
CA TRP A 120 -0.43 2.73 -7.52
C TRP A 120 -1.07 1.52 -8.18
N ILE A 121 -2.39 1.60 -8.38
CA ILE A 121 -3.21 0.55 -8.98
C ILE A 121 -3.82 1.10 -10.26
N ASN A 122 -3.68 0.37 -11.36
CA ASN A 122 -4.27 0.75 -12.64
C ASN A 122 -5.81 0.65 -12.59
N MET A 123 -6.50 1.70 -13.03
CA MET A 123 -7.95 1.64 -13.21
C MET A 123 -8.32 0.97 -14.52
N PRO A 124 -9.37 0.13 -14.57
CA PRO A 124 -9.92 -0.35 -15.84
C PRO A 124 -10.32 0.81 -16.77
N ALA A 125 -10.07 0.67 -18.07
CA ALA A 125 -10.25 1.74 -19.06
C ALA A 125 -11.61 2.45 -18.98
N LYS A 126 -12.69 1.70 -18.74
CA LYS A 126 -14.06 2.24 -18.61
C LYS A 126 -14.26 3.20 -17.44
N TYR A 127 -13.39 3.19 -16.44
CA TYR A 127 -13.48 4.03 -15.25
C TYR A 127 -12.46 5.17 -15.20
N LYS A 128 -11.47 5.18 -16.12
CA LYS A 128 -10.37 6.17 -16.12
C LYS A 128 -10.83 7.62 -16.27
N MET A 129 -12.07 7.84 -16.71
CA MET A 129 -12.66 9.18 -16.86
C MET A 129 -13.73 9.49 -15.82
N ASN A 130 -13.91 8.65 -14.80
CA ASN A 130 -14.83 8.92 -13.72
C ASN A 130 -14.43 10.16 -12.91
N LYS A 131 -15.36 10.71 -12.14
CA LYS A 131 -15.07 11.77 -11.17
C LYS A 131 -14.07 11.25 -10.14
N PRO A 132 -13.04 12.03 -9.77
CA PRO A 132 -12.12 11.64 -8.71
C PRO A 132 -12.83 11.52 -7.36
N GLU A 133 -12.29 10.62 -6.51
CA GLU A 133 -12.80 10.34 -5.18
C GLU A 133 -11.64 10.17 -4.20
N TYR A 134 -11.71 10.88 -3.07
CA TYR A 134 -10.78 10.74 -1.95
C TYR A 134 -11.45 9.98 -0.80
N ILE A 135 -10.81 8.95 -0.29
CA ILE A 135 -11.30 8.12 0.79
C ILE A 135 -10.22 8.10 1.88
N TYR A 136 -10.56 8.64 3.04
CA TYR A 136 -9.75 8.50 4.25
C TYR A 136 -10.30 7.36 5.10
N ILE A 137 -9.41 6.55 5.64
CA ILE A 137 -9.73 5.39 6.47
C ILE A 137 -8.90 5.48 7.74
N ASP A 138 -9.57 5.75 8.86
CA ASP A 138 -8.96 5.72 10.19
C ASP A 138 -8.53 4.29 10.55
N ALA A 139 -7.39 4.14 11.17
CA ALA A 139 -6.87 2.86 11.62
C ALA A 139 -7.87 2.05 12.46
N LYS A 140 -8.78 2.74 13.17
CA LYS A 140 -9.83 2.13 14.01
C LYS A 140 -10.97 1.50 13.21
N GLU A 141 -11.14 1.87 11.94
CA GLU A 141 -12.16 1.31 11.05
C GLU A 141 -11.74 -0.05 10.49
N MET A 142 -10.44 -0.37 10.53
CA MET A 142 -9.91 -1.61 10.00
C MET A 142 -10.12 -2.76 10.97
N GLN A 143 -10.77 -3.81 10.51
CA GLN A 143 -10.94 -5.01 11.31
C GLN A 143 -9.62 -5.80 11.37
N ILE A 144 -9.39 -6.40 12.52
CA ILE A 144 -8.19 -7.19 12.81
C ILE A 144 -8.61 -8.62 13.12
N HIS A 145 -8.09 -9.57 12.35
CA HIS A 145 -8.08 -10.98 12.76
C HIS A 145 -6.84 -11.21 13.62
N LYS A 146 -7.01 -11.82 14.79
CA LYS A 146 -5.90 -12.16 15.68
C LYS A 146 -6.12 -13.51 16.32
N ASP A 147 -5.09 -14.35 16.25
CA ASP A 147 -4.99 -15.63 16.99
C ASP A 147 -3.59 -15.75 17.64
N ASP A 148 -3.22 -16.94 18.11
CA ASP A 148 -1.92 -17.18 18.74
C ASP A 148 -0.75 -17.18 17.74
N ASP A 149 -1.04 -17.32 16.46
CA ASP A 149 -0.06 -17.48 15.39
C ASP A 149 0.17 -16.20 14.60
N LYS A 150 -0.84 -15.33 14.51
CA LYS A 150 -0.83 -14.18 13.61
C LYS A 150 -1.80 -13.07 14.00
N LYS A 151 -1.47 -11.87 13.53
CA LYS A 151 -2.35 -10.71 13.53
C LYS A 151 -2.44 -10.15 12.12
N ILE A 152 -3.65 -10.01 11.60
CA ILE A 152 -3.92 -9.55 10.25
C ILE A 152 -4.84 -8.34 10.33
N LYS A 153 -4.32 -7.18 9.93
CA LYS A 153 -5.12 -5.98 9.70
C LYS A 153 -5.65 -6.04 8.26
N VAL A 154 -6.97 -6.04 8.11
CA VAL A 154 -7.63 -6.11 6.81
C VAL A 154 -7.92 -4.70 6.33
N ILE A 155 -7.14 -4.22 5.37
CA ILE A 155 -7.30 -2.89 4.75
C ILE A 155 -8.37 -2.97 3.65
N ALA A 156 -8.27 -3.98 2.78
CA ALA A 156 -9.25 -4.28 1.75
C ALA A 156 -9.43 -5.79 1.60
N GLY A 157 -10.63 -6.21 1.15
CA GLY A 157 -10.99 -7.62 1.03
C GLY A 157 -11.45 -8.23 2.34
N LYS A 158 -11.30 -9.55 2.49
CA LYS A 158 -11.80 -10.30 3.65
C LYS A 158 -10.82 -11.40 4.07
N PHE A 159 -10.61 -11.55 5.38
CA PHE A 159 -9.87 -12.65 5.98
C PHE A 159 -10.68 -13.24 7.18
N GLY A 160 -11.14 -14.49 7.06
CA GLY A 160 -12.04 -15.06 8.04
C GLY A 160 -13.32 -14.21 8.18
N GLU A 161 -13.62 -13.76 9.39
CA GLU A 161 -14.75 -12.85 9.66
C GLU A 161 -14.37 -11.37 9.53
N ALA A 162 -13.08 -11.04 9.48
CA ALA A 162 -12.60 -9.66 9.34
C ALA A 162 -12.74 -9.18 7.90
N GLU A 163 -13.33 -8.00 7.70
CA GLU A 163 -13.54 -7.38 6.40
C GLU A 163 -12.99 -5.95 6.43
N GLY A 164 -12.24 -5.59 5.37
CA GLY A 164 -11.69 -4.25 5.20
C GLY A 164 -12.77 -3.20 4.91
N PRO A 165 -12.56 -1.95 5.34
CA PRO A 165 -13.51 -0.85 5.10
C PRO A 165 -13.56 -0.41 3.64
N VAL A 166 -12.52 -0.71 2.86
CA VAL A 166 -12.41 -0.30 1.45
C VAL A 166 -13.36 -1.12 0.59
N LYS A 167 -14.36 -0.45 0.00
CA LYS A 167 -15.42 -1.08 -0.83
C LYS A 167 -15.66 -0.30 -2.11
N GLY A 168 -16.28 -0.96 -3.09
CA GLY A 168 -16.74 -0.32 -4.32
C GLY A 168 -15.61 0.10 -5.26
N HIS A 169 -14.48 -0.59 -5.23
CA HIS A 169 -13.37 -0.37 -6.14
C HIS A 169 -13.60 -1.00 -7.50
N ASN A 170 -12.94 -0.44 -8.51
CA ASN A 170 -13.06 -0.90 -9.89
C ASN A 170 -12.30 -2.21 -10.14
N VAL A 171 -11.34 -2.52 -9.30
CA VAL A 171 -10.71 -3.82 -9.11
C VAL A 171 -11.11 -4.32 -7.72
N GLU A 172 -11.17 -5.61 -7.51
CA GLU A 172 -11.49 -6.18 -6.19
C GLU A 172 -10.19 -6.34 -5.39
N PRO A 173 -9.70 -5.28 -4.71
CA PRO A 173 -8.42 -5.32 -4.05
C PRO A 173 -8.49 -6.20 -2.80
N ILE A 174 -7.41 -6.93 -2.57
CA ILE A 174 -7.13 -7.61 -1.32
C ILE A 174 -5.85 -6.99 -0.77
N TYR A 175 -5.92 -6.38 0.42
CA TYR A 175 -4.79 -5.71 1.02
C TYR A 175 -4.73 -6.00 2.51
N PHE A 176 -3.72 -6.73 2.94
CA PHE A 176 -3.50 -7.11 4.31
C PHE A 176 -2.16 -6.61 4.84
N ASP A 177 -2.15 -6.15 6.09
CA ASP A 177 -0.93 -6.02 6.88
C ASP A 177 -0.88 -7.21 7.85
N VAL A 178 0.13 -8.08 7.69
CA VAL A 178 0.22 -9.36 8.37
C VAL A 178 1.44 -9.40 9.29
N GLU A 179 1.22 -9.63 10.57
CA GLU A 179 2.24 -9.94 11.56
C GLU A 179 2.15 -11.43 11.90
N LEU A 180 3.25 -12.16 11.80
CA LEU A 180 3.31 -13.58 12.14
C LEU A 180 4.25 -13.82 13.32
N GLU A 181 3.85 -14.73 14.19
CA GLU A 181 4.73 -15.23 15.22
C GLU A 181 5.84 -16.13 14.62
N LYS A 182 6.94 -16.23 15.32
CA LYS A 182 8.11 -16.97 14.85
C LYS A 182 7.78 -18.44 14.52
N ASN A 183 8.17 -18.90 13.34
CA ASN A 183 7.93 -20.24 12.81
C ASN A 183 6.44 -20.57 12.59
N LYS A 184 5.59 -19.57 12.38
CA LYS A 184 4.17 -19.75 12.05
C LYS A 184 3.91 -19.54 10.57
N GLU A 185 2.72 -19.94 10.13
CA GLU A 185 2.33 -19.98 8.72
C GLU A 185 1.15 -19.05 8.44
N PHE A 186 1.18 -18.42 7.26
CA PHE A 186 0.05 -17.71 6.70
C PHE A 186 -0.44 -18.41 5.43
N ASN A 187 -1.70 -18.81 5.42
CA ASN A 187 -2.35 -19.42 4.28
C ASN A 187 -3.56 -18.59 3.88
N PHE A 188 -3.70 -18.30 2.60
CA PHE A 188 -4.80 -17.54 2.05
C PHE A 188 -5.12 -18.01 0.61
N ASP A 189 -6.39 -18.26 0.35
CA ASP A 189 -6.87 -18.66 -0.97
C ASP A 189 -7.12 -17.41 -1.84
N LEU A 190 -6.27 -17.21 -2.85
CA LEU A 190 -6.44 -16.15 -3.83
C LEU A 190 -7.31 -16.59 -5.00
N PRO A 191 -8.19 -15.71 -5.51
CA PRO A 191 -8.85 -15.96 -6.80
C PRO A 191 -7.81 -16.15 -7.90
N SER A 192 -8.04 -17.13 -8.77
CA SER A 192 -7.07 -17.48 -9.84
C SER A 192 -6.83 -16.37 -10.87
N THR A 193 -7.65 -15.33 -10.84
CA THR A 193 -7.57 -14.15 -11.70
C THR A 193 -6.76 -13.00 -11.09
N HIS A 194 -6.34 -13.13 -9.81
CA HIS A 194 -5.58 -12.09 -9.12
C HIS A 194 -4.09 -12.30 -9.31
N ASN A 195 -3.40 -11.23 -9.66
CA ASN A 195 -1.97 -11.11 -9.48
C ASN A 195 -1.68 -10.65 -8.05
N SER A 196 -0.63 -11.20 -7.46
CA SER A 196 -0.29 -10.93 -6.06
C SER A 196 1.16 -10.49 -5.92
N LEU A 197 1.42 -9.67 -4.95
CA LEU A 197 2.76 -9.30 -4.52
C LEU A 197 2.84 -9.38 -2.99
N ILE A 198 4.05 -9.56 -2.52
CA ILE A 198 4.36 -9.67 -1.12
C ILE A 198 5.53 -8.74 -0.85
N TYR A 199 5.35 -7.78 0.07
CA TYR A 199 6.42 -6.91 0.53
C TYR A 199 6.82 -7.28 1.94
N LEU A 200 8.10 -7.54 2.15
CA LEU A 200 8.65 -7.90 3.44
C LEU A 200 9.22 -6.67 4.13
N ILE A 201 8.60 -6.25 5.21
CA ILE A 201 8.98 -5.02 5.92
C ILE A 201 10.07 -5.31 6.95
N GLU A 202 9.92 -6.38 7.71
CA GLU A 202 10.83 -6.80 8.77
C GLU A 202 11.08 -8.29 8.69
N GLU A 203 12.27 -8.75 9.12
CA GLU A 203 12.67 -10.16 9.20
C GLU A 203 12.95 -10.85 7.85
N LYS A 204 13.09 -12.18 7.89
CA LYS A 204 13.35 -13.04 6.72
C LYS A 204 12.32 -14.14 6.61
N LEU A 205 11.77 -14.30 5.41
CA LEU A 205 10.94 -15.44 5.07
C LEU A 205 11.77 -16.66 4.71
N LYS A 206 11.30 -17.84 5.16
CA LYS A 206 11.63 -19.11 4.52
C LYS A 206 10.47 -19.47 3.59
N TRP A 207 10.80 -19.68 2.33
CA TRP A 207 9.88 -20.13 1.31
C TRP A 207 9.99 -21.64 1.13
N GLU A 208 8.92 -22.36 1.40
CA GLU A 208 8.79 -23.78 1.09
C GLU A 208 7.65 -24.00 0.09
N SER A 209 7.64 -25.12 -0.62
CA SER A 209 6.74 -25.44 -1.72
C SER A 209 5.22 -25.50 -1.40
N LYS A 210 4.82 -25.21 -0.19
CA LYS A 210 3.48 -24.79 0.22
C LYS A 210 3.62 -23.37 0.71
N ILE A 211 2.82 -22.45 0.18
CA ILE A 211 2.90 -21.04 0.51
C ILE A 211 2.69 -20.85 2.00
N THR A 212 3.78 -20.75 2.71
CA THR A 212 3.83 -20.31 4.08
C THR A 212 4.41 -18.91 4.05
N ILE A 213 3.59 -17.92 4.29
CA ILE A 213 3.94 -16.53 4.14
C ILE A 213 4.07 -15.90 5.52
N LEU A 214 5.29 -15.50 5.89
CA LEU A 214 5.61 -14.73 7.08
C LEU A 214 5.72 -13.26 6.66
N LEU A 215 4.74 -12.38 7.04
CA LEU A 215 4.65 -11.11 6.34
C LEU A 215 3.92 -10.02 7.09
N LYS A 216 4.38 -8.80 6.86
CA LYS A 216 3.49 -7.69 6.54
C LYS A 216 3.24 -7.74 5.03
N ILE A 217 2.03 -8.06 4.60
CA ILE A 217 1.68 -8.29 3.20
C ILE A 217 0.92 -7.11 2.65
N LEU A 218 1.40 -6.62 1.50
CA LEU A 218 0.63 -5.87 0.52
C LEU A 218 0.20 -6.88 -0.57
N LEU A 219 -1.06 -7.29 -0.59
CA LEU A 219 -1.63 -8.08 -1.68
C LEU A 219 -2.48 -7.20 -2.57
#